data_813f080ceb66aae25cb5a14decd43926
#
_entry.id   813f080ceb66aae25cb5a14decd43926
#
_cell.length_a   1.000
_cell.length_b   1.000
_cell.length_c   1.000
_cell.angle_alpha   90.00
_cell.angle_beta   90.00
_cell.angle_gamma   90.00
#
_symmetry.space_group_name_H-M   'P 1'
#
loop_
_entity.id
_entity.type
_entity.pdbx_description
1 polymer ?
#
loop_
_entity_poly.entity_id
_entity_poly.type
_entity_poly.pdbx_seq_one_letter_code
_entity_poly.pdbx_strand_id
1 'polypeptide(L)'
;GNVERKRGNLAAAAELLTQSLSVYGRLNAKRNLAYCFLGLGNVAAAEGEAERAARLIAVAEKLFDEAGVALDPDYRTDYEHSKRLAQASLGDDFGRITDEAREMPSEVAIAYAGRRSS
;
A
#
# COMPACT_ATOMS: atom_id res chain seq x y z
N GLY A 1 13.82 -8.58 -21.38
CA GLY A 1 14.73 -8.93 -20.30
C GLY A 1 14.01 -9.11 -18.98
N ASN A 2 14.76 -9.53 -17.95
CA ASN A 2 14.18 -9.78 -16.64
C ASN A 2 13.55 -8.54 -16.01
N VAL A 3 14.08 -7.36 -16.31
CA VAL A 3 13.55 -6.11 -15.77
C VAL A 3 12.15 -5.82 -16.31
N GLU A 4 11.95 -6.03 -17.61
CA GLU A 4 10.62 -5.79 -18.23
C GLU A 4 9.60 -6.78 -17.70
N ARG A 5 9.97 -8.04 -17.53
CA ARG A 5 9.08 -9.06 -16.99
C ARG A 5 8.66 -8.71 -15.56
N LYS A 6 9.62 -8.25 -14.77
CA LYS A 6 9.35 -7.85 -13.38
C LYS A 6 8.39 -6.67 -13.31
N ARG A 7 8.58 -5.68 -14.19
CA ARG A 7 7.67 -4.53 -14.28
C ARG A 7 6.26 -4.95 -14.70
N GLY A 8 6.17 -5.86 -15.66
CA GLY A 8 4.90 -6.40 -16.11
C GLY A 8 4.16 -7.11 -14.99
N ASN A 9 4.87 -7.90 -14.18
CA ASN A 9 4.29 -8.61 -13.05
C ASN A 9 3.81 -7.64 -11.97
N LEU A 10 4.57 -6.57 -11.70
CA LEU A 10 4.18 -5.55 -10.73
C LEU A 10 2.94 -4.79 -11.19
N ALA A 11 2.89 -4.44 -12.47
CA ALA A 11 1.73 -3.73 -13.03
C ALA A 11 0.48 -4.59 -12.95
N ALA A 12 0.58 -5.88 -13.29
CA ALA A 12 -0.54 -6.80 -13.22
C ALA A 12 -1.03 -6.98 -11.80
N ALA A 13 -0.10 -7.12 -10.85
CA ALA A 13 -0.45 -7.24 -9.42
C ALA A 13 -1.17 -5.98 -8.93
N ALA A 14 -0.67 -4.80 -9.29
CA ALA A 14 -1.29 -3.54 -8.90
C ALA A 14 -2.70 -3.40 -9.46
N GLU A 15 -2.92 -3.82 -10.70
CA GLU A 15 -4.23 -3.75 -11.33
C GLU A 15 -5.24 -4.65 -10.61
N LEU A 16 -4.86 -5.89 -10.29
CA LEU A 16 -5.71 -6.80 -9.54
C LEU A 16 -6.06 -6.26 -8.16
N LEU A 17 -5.06 -5.72 -7.47
CA LEU A 17 -5.27 -5.15 -6.14
C LEU A 17 -6.19 -3.93 -6.19
N THR A 18 -6.03 -3.08 -7.22
CA THR A 18 -6.88 -1.91 -7.41
C THR A 18 -8.33 -2.31 -7.64
N GLN A 19 -8.56 -3.34 -8.45
CA GLN A 19 -9.91 -3.88 -8.68
C GLN A 19 -10.50 -4.42 -7.39
N SER A 20 -9.69 -5.11 -6.58
CA SER A 20 -10.13 -5.66 -5.31
C SER A 20 -10.51 -4.56 -4.31
N LEU A 21 -9.81 -3.42 -4.34
CA LEU A 21 -10.15 -2.29 -3.47
C LEU A 21 -11.60 -1.83 -3.67
N SER A 22 -12.05 -1.74 -4.92
CA SER A 22 -13.43 -1.34 -5.21
C SER A 22 -14.44 -2.30 -4.59
N VAL A 23 -14.19 -3.60 -4.75
CA VAL A 23 -15.08 -4.63 -4.21
C VAL A 23 -15.11 -4.60 -2.69
N TYR A 24 -13.93 -4.64 -2.06
CA TYR A 24 -13.85 -4.67 -0.60
C TYR A 24 -14.31 -3.37 0.03
N GLY A 25 -14.13 -2.25 -0.66
CA GLY A 25 -14.65 -0.96 -0.21
C GLY A 25 -16.16 -0.96 -0.11
N ARG A 26 -16.84 -1.50 -1.11
CA ARG A 26 -18.30 -1.61 -1.12
C ARG A 26 -18.80 -2.56 -0.04
N LEU A 27 -18.03 -3.61 0.25
CA LEU A 27 -18.39 -4.59 1.27
C LEU A 27 -17.99 -4.15 2.68
N ASN A 28 -17.27 -3.05 2.79
CA ASN A 28 -16.70 -2.55 4.05
C ASN A 28 -15.84 -3.61 4.76
N ALA A 29 -15.09 -4.37 3.98
CA ALA A 29 -14.24 -5.46 4.47
C ALA A 29 -12.86 -4.91 4.83
N LYS A 30 -12.73 -4.36 6.04
CA LYS A 30 -11.51 -3.64 6.46
C LYS A 30 -10.25 -4.47 6.40
N ARG A 31 -10.32 -5.73 6.85
CA ARG A 31 -9.15 -6.62 6.82
C ARG A 31 -8.66 -6.82 5.38
N ASN A 32 -9.58 -7.10 4.48
CA ASN A 32 -9.23 -7.34 3.07
C ASN A 32 -8.73 -6.06 2.41
N LEU A 33 -9.34 -4.91 2.74
CA LEU A 33 -8.85 -3.61 2.28
C LEU A 33 -7.42 -3.37 2.74
N ALA A 34 -7.11 -3.68 4.00
CA ALA A 34 -5.78 -3.49 4.55
C ALA A 34 -4.74 -4.28 3.77
N TYR A 35 -5.02 -5.54 3.44
CA TYR A 35 -4.11 -6.36 2.65
C TYR A 35 -3.93 -5.82 1.23
N CYS A 36 -4.98 -5.27 0.63
CA CYS A 36 -4.88 -4.64 -0.68
C CYS A 36 -3.98 -3.40 -0.64
N PHE A 37 -4.14 -2.54 0.36
CA PHE A 37 -3.27 -1.38 0.52
C PHE A 37 -1.83 -1.79 0.78
N LEU A 38 -1.62 -2.81 1.60
CA LEU A 38 -0.28 -3.32 1.85
C LEU A 38 0.37 -3.83 0.56
N GLY A 39 -0.37 -4.63 -0.21
CA GLY A 39 0.12 -5.15 -1.49
C GLY A 39 0.49 -4.04 -2.46
N LEU A 40 -0.36 -3.02 -2.56
CA LEU A 40 -0.09 -1.86 -3.41
C LEU A 40 1.11 -1.07 -2.91
N GLY A 41 1.26 -0.95 -1.59
CA GLY A 41 2.44 -0.32 -0.99
C GLY A 41 3.73 -1.07 -1.32
N ASN A 42 3.68 -2.40 -1.26
CA ASN A 42 4.83 -3.23 -1.63
C ASN A 42 5.19 -3.07 -3.11
N VAL A 43 4.18 -3.01 -3.99
CA VAL A 43 4.41 -2.75 -5.42
C VAL A 43 5.06 -1.37 -5.62
N ALA A 44 4.53 -0.35 -4.97
CA ALA A 44 5.08 1.01 -5.09
C ALA A 44 6.54 1.07 -4.63
N ALA A 45 6.86 0.41 -3.51
CA ALA A 45 8.24 0.34 -3.03
C ALA A 45 9.15 -0.34 -4.03
N ALA A 46 8.70 -1.44 -4.62
CA ALA A 46 9.47 -2.16 -5.63
C ALA A 46 9.69 -1.33 -6.90
N GLU A 47 8.74 -0.43 -7.20
CA GLU A 47 8.85 0.47 -8.35
C GLU A 47 9.65 1.74 -8.04
N GLY A 48 10.12 1.91 -6.82
CA GLY A 48 10.90 3.07 -6.41
C GLY A 48 10.06 4.30 -6.07
N GLU A 49 8.76 4.14 -5.89
CA GLU A 49 7.84 5.22 -5.56
C GLU A 49 7.67 5.32 -4.03
N ALA A 50 8.67 5.90 -3.36
CA ALA A 50 8.76 5.90 -1.91
C ALA A 50 7.59 6.62 -1.23
N GLU A 51 7.19 7.78 -1.73
CA GLU A 51 6.10 8.54 -1.14
C GLU A 51 4.77 7.78 -1.24
N ARG A 52 4.50 7.23 -2.42
CA ARG A 52 3.30 6.42 -2.64
C ARG A 52 3.31 5.19 -1.73
N ALA A 53 4.46 4.50 -1.63
CA ALA A 53 4.61 3.33 -0.76
C ALA A 53 4.32 3.69 0.70
N ALA A 54 4.87 4.79 1.17
CA ALA A 54 4.68 5.24 2.56
C ALA A 54 3.20 5.52 2.84
N ARG A 55 2.51 6.21 1.93
CA ARG A 55 1.09 6.52 2.11
C ARG A 55 0.22 5.27 2.13
N LEU A 56 0.45 4.35 1.19
CA LEU A 56 -0.35 3.13 1.10
C LEU A 56 -0.12 2.21 2.30
N ILE A 57 1.13 2.09 2.75
CA ILE A 57 1.45 1.29 3.93
C ILE A 57 0.81 1.90 5.19
N ALA A 58 0.85 3.22 5.32
CA ALA A 58 0.24 3.89 6.47
C ALA A 58 -1.27 3.64 6.53
N VAL A 59 -1.95 3.69 5.38
CA VAL A 59 -3.37 3.38 5.31
C VAL A 59 -3.63 1.93 5.69
N ALA A 60 -2.78 1.00 5.23
CA ALA A 60 -2.90 -0.41 5.59
C ALA A 60 -2.78 -0.60 7.10
N GLU A 61 -1.79 0.04 7.72
CA GLU A 61 -1.58 -0.03 9.17
C GLU A 61 -2.81 0.46 9.94
N LYS A 62 -3.37 1.58 9.51
CA LYS A 62 -4.58 2.13 10.11
C LYS A 62 -5.74 1.15 10.03
N LEU A 63 -5.93 0.53 8.87
CA LEU A 63 -7.03 -0.42 8.67
C LEU A 63 -6.85 -1.70 9.49
N PHE A 64 -5.61 -2.19 9.63
CA PHE A 64 -5.34 -3.33 10.52
C PHE A 64 -5.69 -2.99 11.96
N ASP A 65 -5.33 -1.80 12.41
CA ASP A 65 -5.67 -1.34 13.76
C ASP A 65 -7.18 -1.25 13.95
N GLU A 66 -7.90 -0.68 12.99
CA GLU A 66 -9.34 -0.54 13.06
C GLU A 66 -10.05 -1.90 13.02
N ALA A 67 -9.52 -2.84 12.25
CA ALA A 67 -10.08 -4.17 12.16
C ALA A 67 -9.74 -5.04 13.38
N GLY A 68 -8.75 -4.62 14.18
CA GLY A 68 -8.32 -5.36 15.34
C GLY A 68 -7.62 -6.66 15.01
N VAL A 69 -6.98 -6.74 13.85
CA VAL A 69 -6.26 -7.94 13.42
C VAL A 69 -4.78 -7.64 13.26
N ALA A 70 -3.96 -8.63 13.61
CA ALA A 70 -2.52 -8.54 13.42
C ALA A 70 -2.17 -8.95 12.00
N LEU A 71 -1.06 -8.39 11.49
CA LEU A 71 -0.54 -8.76 10.19
C LEU A 71 -0.08 -10.22 10.22
N ASP A 72 -0.49 -10.99 9.20
CA ASP A 72 -0.07 -12.37 9.04
C ASP A 72 1.45 -12.44 8.90
N PRO A 73 2.13 -13.36 9.62
CA PRO A 73 3.59 -13.48 9.55
C PRO A 73 4.14 -13.65 8.14
N ASP A 74 3.40 -14.29 7.25
CA ASP A 74 3.82 -14.50 5.87
C ASP A 74 4.01 -13.19 5.10
N TYR A 75 3.31 -12.13 5.51
CA TYR A 75 3.39 -10.82 4.87
C TYR A 75 4.35 -9.86 5.56
N ARG A 76 4.86 -10.23 6.73
CA ARG A 76 5.65 -9.34 7.56
C ARG A 76 6.97 -8.94 6.92
N THR A 77 7.67 -9.89 6.29
CA THR A 77 8.96 -9.63 5.67
C THR A 77 8.87 -8.57 4.59
N ASP A 78 7.91 -8.71 3.67
CA ASP A 78 7.71 -7.75 2.58
C ASP A 78 7.27 -6.39 3.12
N TYR A 79 6.39 -6.39 4.10
CA TYR A 79 5.93 -5.18 4.75
C TYR A 79 7.09 -4.39 5.35
N GLU A 80 7.93 -5.06 6.15
CA GLU A 80 9.06 -4.42 6.81
C GLU A 80 10.09 -3.92 5.80
N HIS A 81 10.34 -4.70 4.76
CA HIS A 81 11.27 -4.31 3.69
C HIS A 81 10.79 -3.05 2.97
N SER A 82 9.53 -3.04 2.56
CA SER A 82 8.94 -1.90 1.85
C SER A 82 8.94 -0.64 2.72
N LYS A 83 8.61 -0.79 4.00
CA LYS A 83 8.60 0.32 4.93
C LYS A 83 10.00 0.91 5.12
N ARG A 84 11.01 0.04 5.25
CA ARG A 84 12.40 0.51 5.38
C ARG A 84 12.88 1.24 4.13
N LEU A 85 12.52 0.74 2.94
CA LEU A 85 12.87 1.42 1.69
C LEU A 85 12.28 2.82 1.65
N ALA A 86 11.01 2.96 2.02
CA ALA A 86 10.35 4.25 2.04
C ALA A 86 10.98 5.19 3.08
N GLN A 87 11.27 4.68 4.27
CA GLN A 87 11.92 5.47 5.33
C GLN A 87 13.29 5.98 4.88
N ALA A 88 14.08 5.11 4.26
CA ALA A 88 15.42 5.49 3.81
C ALA A 88 15.36 6.54 2.71
N SER A 89 14.39 6.45 1.82
CA SER A 89 14.24 7.38 0.70
C SER A 89 13.68 8.74 1.13
N LEU A 90 12.72 8.76 2.05
CA LEU A 90 12.02 9.98 2.46
C LEU A 90 12.66 10.69 3.64
N GLY A 91 13.42 9.97 4.44
CA GLY A 91 14.10 10.56 5.60
C GLY A 91 13.10 11.21 6.56
N ASP A 92 13.35 12.49 6.88
CA ASP A 92 12.52 13.24 7.84
C ASP A 92 11.08 13.45 7.36
N ASP A 93 10.83 13.37 6.08
CA ASP A 93 9.47 13.54 5.53
C ASP A 93 8.57 12.33 5.75
N PHE A 94 9.16 11.18 6.06
CA PHE A 94 8.40 9.95 6.22
C PHE A 94 7.27 10.08 7.26
N GLY A 95 7.58 10.63 8.42
CA GLY A 95 6.59 10.79 9.50
C GLY A 95 5.43 11.68 9.08
N ARG A 96 5.71 12.82 8.45
CA ARG A 96 4.68 13.75 7.98
C ARG A 96 3.78 13.09 6.94
N ILE A 97 4.39 12.41 5.99
CA ILE A 97 3.66 11.76 4.89
C ILE A 97 2.74 10.66 5.42
N THR A 98 3.25 9.83 6.33
CA THR A 98 2.44 8.74 6.90
C THR A 98 1.32 9.27 7.79
N ASP A 99 1.57 10.35 8.55
CA ASP A 99 0.52 10.96 9.38
C ASP A 99 -0.61 11.52 8.51
N GLU A 100 -0.26 12.19 7.43
CA GLU A 100 -1.25 12.71 6.47
C GLU A 100 -2.09 11.59 5.88
N ALA A 101 -1.44 10.49 5.52
CA ALA A 101 -2.14 9.34 4.92
C ALA A 101 -3.13 8.71 5.89
N ARG A 102 -2.77 8.62 7.17
CA ARG A 102 -3.65 8.05 8.19
C ARG A 102 -4.91 8.88 8.41
N GLU A 103 -4.86 10.16 8.10
CA GLU A 103 -6.02 11.04 8.23
C GLU A 103 -6.97 10.97 7.03
N MET A 104 -6.56 10.31 5.94
CA MET A 104 -7.44 10.19 4.78
C MET A 104 -8.66 9.33 5.09
N PRO A 105 -9.88 9.80 4.76
CA PRO A 105 -11.05 8.92 4.79
C PRO A 105 -10.87 7.74 3.84
N SER A 106 -11.53 6.63 4.11
CA SER A 106 -11.40 5.41 3.29
C SER A 106 -11.66 5.68 1.81
N GLU A 107 -12.67 6.49 1.49
CA GLU A 107 -13.02 6.82 0.11
C GLU A 107 -11.88 7.55 -0.60
N VAL A 108 -11.24 8.48 0.11
CA VAL A 108 -10.11 9.24 -0.43
C VAL A 108 -8.91 8.33 -0.62
N ALA A 109 -8.64 7.45 0.35
CA ALA A 109 -7.53 6.51 0.27
C ALA A 109 -7.71 5.54 -0.90
N ILE A 110 -8.92 5.02 -1.11
CA ILE A 110 -9.22 4.12 -2.23
C ILE A 110 -9.01 4.82 -3.56
N ALA A 111 -9.48 6.07 -3.67
CA ALA A 111 -9.28 6.85 -4.89
C ALA A 111 -7.80 7.13 -5.15
N TYR A 112 -7.06 7.45 -4.11
CA TYR A 112 -5.61 7.66 -4.21
C TYR A 112 -4.91 6.38 -4.71
N ALA A 113 -5.25 5.24 -4.12
CA ALA A 113 -4.64 3.97 -4.48
C ALA A 113 -4.93 3.58 -5.94
N GLY A 114 -6.10 3.97 -6.46
CA GLY A 114 -6.47 3.68 -7.84
C GLY A 114 -5.77 4.56 -8.87
N ARG A 115 -5.18 5.68 -8.44
CA ARG A 115 -4.41 6.55 -9.32
C ARG A 115 -2.99 6.03 -9.41
N ARG A 116 -2.59 5.63 -10.58
CA ARG A 116 -1.20 5.24 -10.80
C ARG A 116 -0.47 6.44 -11.37
N SER A 117 0.75 6.66 -10.88
CA SER A 117 1.61 7.66 -11.48
C SER A 117 1.98 7.16 -12.88
N SER A 118 1.64 7.91 -13.86
CA SER A 118 1.92 7.59 -15.26
C SER A 118 3.32 8.04 -15.64
#